data_504ebc9f7ffba9fe666ce81033d6b47c
#
_entry.id   504ebc9f7ffba9fe666ce81033d6b47c
#
_cell.length_a   1.000
_cell.length_b   1.000
_cell.length_c   1.000
_cell.angle_alpha   90.00
_cell.angle_beta   90.00
_cell.angle_gamma   90.00
#
_symmetry.space_group_name_H-M   'P 1'
#
loop_
_entity.id
_entity.type
_entity.pdbx_description
1 polymer ?
#
loop_
_entity_poly.entity_id
_entity_poly.type
_entity_poly.pdbx_seq_one_letter_code
_entity_poly.pdbx_strand_id
1 'polypeptide(L)'
;MDILGIDIGTVSVKYVRYRKKGKGVVVSRGEYPYKEGWEDLEGILSSIKSREGANVEVAVGITSQEILKKTFTIPVIPKEELREVLDWSASKIISIPLDDMRHEYVMLGEIDERGVRKDEVLFVGAHKEYVNRIIDLLEGVGFKNISLLTDIGFVYLPVVEEAIDGSVAIVDIGGRQTGIYIFDGKKLHLVREIMTASESFTDVLISGFGLTYEEAENYTKEKGFDEMSTDILAVPMERLGGEIQRTFNVYAQKYPSRPVTRVYLAGRGAGIPNLLERLKAFLVEDLLRLPSSIEIEEPFLPAYILAVQRDILVNLLPEQLKAREKETLYTKYARIGGVLLGCVLIVLTLNTLTGYYRLKSAVDSERAAVQQKREQLDRLAPIRSSLIYNELGPIVAEIERRDSSFIILLKYLASRIPKDVYVKEVQFERLDTALVAPPAPATPAKDAKEAKAPDAGNNVQLRALIFGDPETMEATLLRLMIDLEKSKVVNNVTVVSKDVKDMKGRPAMEFLITAKSVPYEI
;
A
#
# COMPACT_ATOMS: atom_id res chain seq x y z
N MET A 1 12.57 -0.07 16.31
CA MET A 1 12.20 -1.35 16.96
C MET A 1 13.44 -2.22 16.92
N ASP A 2 13.76 -2.89 18.00
CA ASP A 2 14.90 -3.78 18.05
C ASP A 2 14.45 -5.17 17.58
N ILE A 3 15.29 -5.83 16.81
CA ILE A 3 15.06 -7.18 16.30
C ILE A 3 16.14 -8.08 16.86
N LEU A 4 15.74 -9.25 17.31
CA LEU A 4 16.61 -10.30 17.81
C LEU A 4 16.62 -11.45 16.80
N GLY A 5 17.71 -11.62 16.09
CA GLY A 5 17.95 -12.80 15.28
C GLY A 5 18.55 -13.90 16.14
N ILE A 6 17.95 -15.07 16.13
CA ILE A 6 18.41 -16.25 16.86
C ILE A 6 18.72 -17.35 15.84
N ASP A 7 19.95 -17.84 15.86
CA ASP A 7 20.43 -18.99 15.09
C ASP A 7 20.51 -20.20 16.05
N ILE A 8 19.58 -21.15 15.88
CA ILE A 8 19.56 -22.42 16.60
C ILE A 8 20.31 -23.46 15.76
N GLY A 9 21.61 -23.54 15.98
CA GLY A 9 22.46 -24.53 15.33
C GLY A 9 22.42 -25.88 16.05
N THR A 10 23.19 -26.85 15.53
CA THR A 10 23.25 -28.22 16.10
C THR A 10 24.16 -28.35 17.35
N VAL A 11 25.08 -27.41 17.57
CA VAL A 11 26.06 -27.44 18.69
C VAL A 11 26.13 -26.13 19.48
N SER A 12 25.51 -25.07 18.99
CA SER A 12 25.39 -23.80 19.70
C SER A 12 24.18 -23.01 19.24
N VAL A 13 23.64 -22.19 20.14
CA VAL A 13 22.63 -21.16 19.82
C VAL A 13 23.32 -19.82 19.86
N LYS A 14 23.20 -19.07 18.78
CA LYS A 14 23.75 -17.72 18.63
C LYS A 14 22.63 -16.71 18.49
N TYR A 15 22.87 -15.51 18.97
CA TYR A 15 21.93 -14.44 18.78
C TYR A 15 22.63 -13.11 18.51
N VAL A 16 21.91 -12.24 17.78
CA VAL A 16 22.28 -10.86 17.52
C VAL A 16 21.05 -9.98 17.71
N ARG A 17 21.19 -8.95 18.55
CA ARG A 17 20.19 -7.91 18.67
C ARG A 17 20.60 -6.72 17.81
N TYR A 18 19.73 -6.33 16.91
CA TYR A 18 19.95 -5.22 15.98
C TYR A 18 18.90 -4.14 16.17
N ARG A 19 19.35 -2.89 16.23
CA ARG A 19 18.49 -1.71 16.32
C ARG A 19 18.47 -0.96 15.01
N LYS A 20 17.34 -0.97 14.32
CA LYS A 20 17.13 -0.21 13.08
C LYS A 20 16.82 1.26 13.41
N LYS A 21 17.85 2.06 13.67
CA LYS A 21 17.74 3.52 13.85
C LYS A 21 18.92 4.17 13.11
N GLY A 22 18.62 5.02 12.12
CA GLY A 22 19.65 5.59 11.25
C GLY A 22 20.32 4.52 10.38
N LYS A 23 21.64 4.41 10.44
CA LYS A 23 22.42 3.37 9.74
C LYS A 23 22.23 1.95 10.30
N GLY A 24 21.53 1.84 11.45
CA GLY A 24 21.39 0.58 12.16
C GLY A 24 22.66 0.20 12.95
N VAL A 25 22.49 -0.52 14.06
CA VAL A 25 23.61 -0.91 14.93
C VAL A 25 23.33 -2.25 15.62
N VAL A 26 24.36 -3.08 15.72
CA VAL A 26 24.36 -4.27 16.61
C VAL A 26 24.41 -3.78 18.06
N VAL A 27 23.40 -4.13 18.84
CA VAL A 27 23.28 -3.73 20.26
C VAL A 27 23.97 -4.73 21.16
N SER A 28 23.77 -6.02 20.88
CA SER A 28 24.33 -7.12 21.64
C SER A 28 24.40 -8.39 20.78
N ARG A 29 25.26 -9.28 21.17
CA ARG A 29 25.37 -10.63 20.60
C ARG A 29 25.84 -11.62 21.66
N GLY A 30 25.62 -12.90 21.41
CA GLY A 30 26.13 -13.96 22.28
C GLY A 30 25.96 -15.34 21.67
N GLU A 31 26.71 -16.27 22.20
CA GLU A 31 26.70 -17.69 21.86
C GLU A 31 26.56 -18.51 23.13
N TYR A 32 25.74 -19.56 23.08
CA TYR A 32 25.57 -20.55 24.13
C TYR A 32 25.82 -21.94 23.54
N PRO A 33 26.65 -22.79 24.21
CA PRO A 33 26.74 -24.19 23.81
C PRO A 33 25.37 -24.86 23.87
N TYR A 34 25.11 -25.74 22.93
CA TYR A 34 23.83 -26.45 22.81
C TYR A 34 24.06 -27.94 22.62
N LYS A 35 23.49 -28.75 23.50
CA LYS A 35 23.67 -30.20 23.51
C LYS A 35 22.49 -30.99 22.92
N GLU A 36 21.66 -30.35 22.13
CA GLU A 36 20.45 -30.94 21.56
C GLU A 36 19.49 -31.54 22.62
N GLY A 37 18.61 -30.70 23.10
CA GLY A 37 17.53 -31.11 24.02
C GLY A 37 16.56 -29.96 24.21
N TRP A 38 15.30 -30.26 24.35
CA TRP A 38 14.27 -29.21 24.50
C TRP A 38 14.46 -28.43 25.80
N GLU A 39 14.86 -29.10 26.90
CA GLU A 39 15.12 -28.45 28.18
C GLU A 39 16.35 -27.54 28.12
N ASP A 40 17.42 -27.99 27.43
CA ASP A 40 18.62 -27.17 27.20
C ASP A 40 18.29 -25.93 26.36
N LEU A 41 17.53 -26.11 25.29
CA LEU A 41 17.07 -25.01 24.45
C LEU A 41 16.22 -24.01 25.24
N GLU A 42 15.30 -24.48 26.07
CA GLU A 42 14.48 -23.64 26.94
C GLU A 42 15.32 -22.79 27.88
N GLY A 43 16.31 -23.42 28.53
CA GLY A 43 17.26 -22.74 29.41
C GLY A 43 18.08 -21.66 28.71
N ILE A 44 18.55 -21.95 27.48
CA ILE A 44 19.28 -21.00 26.64
C ILE A 44 18.41 -19.84 26.24
N LEU A 45 17.21 -20.11 25.72
CA LEU A 45 16.25 -19.08 25.31
C LEU A 45 15.81 -18.18 26.47
N SER A 46 15.63 -18.78 27.68
CA SER A 46 15.36 -18.06 28.91
C SER A 46 16.50 -17.11 29.30
N SER A 47 17.75 -17.57 29.14
CA SER A 47 18.95 -16.77 29.39
C SER A 47 19.04 -15.57 28.40
N ILE A 48 18.81 -15.83 27.11
CA ILE A 48 18.79 -14.80 26.08
C ILE A 48 17.67 -13.78 26.39
N LYS A 49 16.49 -14.28 26.76
CA LYS A 49 15.35 -13.42 27.10
C LYS A 49 15.61 -12.51 28.29
N SER A 50 16.21 -13.08 29.36
CA SER A 50 16.56 -12.33 30.57
C SER A 50 17.55 -11.21 30.28
N ARG A 51 18.48 -11.45 29.36
CA ARG A 51 19.50 -10.47 28.94
C ARG A 51 18.97 -9.40 27.99
N GLU A 52 18.15 -9.79 27.02
CA GLU A 52 17.72 -8.91 25.92
C GLU A 52 16.35 -8.23 26.16
N GLY A 53 15.58 -8.69 27.14
CA GLY A 53 14.31 -8.09 27.52
C GLY A 53 13.10 -8.52 26.69
N ALA A 54 11.92 -7.96 27.02
CA ALA A 54 10.64 -8.48 26.57
C ALA A 54 10.11 -7.92 25.23
N ASN A 55 10.55 -6.72 24.83
CA ASN A 55 9.91 -5.97 23.74
C ASN A 55 10.79 -5.92 22.49
N VAL A 56 11.28 -7.09 22.08
CA VAL A 56 12.02 -7.28 20.83
C VAL A 56 11.18 -8.13 19.87
N GLU A 57 11.31 -7.86 18.60
CA GLU A 57 10.84 -8.76 17.56
C GLU A 57 11.86 -9.86 17.36
N VAL A 58 11.41 -11.10 17.19
CA VAL A 58 12.28 -12.27 17.11
C VAL A 58 12.17 -12.94 15.76
N ALA A 59 13.33 -13.11 15.12
CA ALA A 59 13.49 -13.90 13.89
C ALA A 59 14.39 -15.10 14.20
N VAL A 60 13.93 -16.31 13.92
CA VAL A 60 14.60 -17.55 14.28
C VAL A 60 14.99 -18.33 13.03
N GLY A 61 16.26 -18.69 12.93
CA GLY A 61 16.78 -19.65 11.98
C GLY A 61 17.16 -20.95 12.70
N ILE A 62 16.86 -22.07 12.08
CA ILE A 62 17.11 -23.40 12.67
C ILE A 62 17.92 -24.23 11.69
N THR A 63 18.90 -24.95 12.23
CA THR A 63 19.56 -26.05 11.53
C THR A 63 19.10 -27.36 12.15
N SER A 64 18.28 -28.13 11.45
CA SER A 64 17.72 -29.37 11.95
C SER A 64 17.38 -30.35 10.85
N GLN A 65 17.57 -31.65 11.12
CA GLN A 65 17.12 -32.73 10.26
C GLN A 65 15.59 -32.88 10.18
N GLU A 66 14.85 -32.25 11.12
CA GLU A 66 13.40 -32.17 11.10
C GLU A 66 12.85 -31.27 9.97
N ILE A 67 13.73 -30.45 9.36
CA ILE A 67 13.36 -29.64 8.20
C ILE A 67 13.70 -30.42 6.93
N LEU A 68 12.66 -30.95 6.29
CA LEU A 68 12.77 -31.69 5.04
C LEU A 68 12.99 -30.74 3.88
N LYS A 69 14.01 -31.01 3.08
CA LYS A 69 14.30 -30.33 1.81
C LYS A 69 14.28 -31.36 0.70
N LYS A 70 13.35 -31.24 -0.25
CA LYS A 70 13.18 -32.15 -1.39
C LYS A 70 12.97 -31.39 -2.66
N THR A 71 13.76 -31.71 -3.68
CA THR A 71 13.65 -31.11 -5.01
C THR A 71 12.84 -32.03 -5.93
N PHE A 72 11.93 -31.46 -6.70
CA PHE A 72 11.17 -32.15 -7.74
C PHE A 72 10.91 -31.22 -8.92
N THR A 73 10.40 -31.77 -10.00
CA THR A 73 10.09 -31.02 -11.21
C THR A 73 8.60 -31.06 -11.52
N ILE A 74 8.07 -29.96 -12.04
CA ILE A 74 6.70 -29.86 -12.54
C ILE A 74 6.72 -29.34 -13.99
N PRO A 75 5.69 -29.59 -14.81
CA PRO A 75 5.51 -28.89 -16.07
C PRO A 75 5.42 -27.38 -15.85
N VAL A 76 5.80 -26.58 -16.84
CA VAL A 76 5.52 -25.13 -16.82
C VAL A 76 4.01 -24.93 -16.97
N ILE A 77 3.37 -24.34 -15.98
CA ILE A 77 1.90 -24.18 -15.87
C ILE A 77 1.52 -22.75 -15.50
N PRO A 78 0.24 -22.35 -15.74
CA PRO A 78 -0.28 -21.07 -15.28
C PRO A 78 -0.21 -20.91 -13.76
N LYS A 79 -0.04 -19.66 -13.31
CA LYS A 79 0.11 -19.36 -11.86
C LYS A 79 -1.10 -19.76 -11.03
N GLU A 80 -2.28 -19.73 -11.63
CA GLU A 80 -3.56 -20.05 -10.98
C GLU A 80 -3.64 -21.53 -10.55
N GLU A 81 -3.00 -22.44 -11.32
CA GLU A 81 -2.98 -23.87 -11.06
C GLU A 81 -1.75 -24.32 -10.26
N LEU A 82 -0.77 -23.42 -10.12
CA LEU A 82 0.55 -23.73 -9.57
C LEU A 82 0.48 -24.39 -8.19
N ARG A 83 -0.32 -23.84 -7.27
CA ARG A 83 -0.39 -24.35 -5.89
C ARG A 83 -0.89 -25.78 -5.81
N GLU A 84 -1.93 -26.11 -6.55
CA GLU A 84 -2.53 -27.43 -6.56
C GLU A 84 -1.56 -28.49 -7.13
N VAL A 85 -0.86 -28.15 -8.23
CA VAL A 85 0.14 -29.03 -8.83
C VAL A 85 1.36 -29.22 -7.93
N LEU A 86 1.78 -28.17 -7.22
CA LEU A 86 2.87 -28.26 -6.24
C LEU A 86 2.49 -29.20 -5.09
N ASP A 87 1.33 -29.04 -4.49
CA ASP A 87 0.87 -29.86 -3.37
C ASP A 87 0.70 -31.32 -3.82
N TRP A 88 0.12 -31.57 -5.01
CA TRP A 88 -0.01 -32.91 -5.56
C TRP A 88 1.35 -33.57 -5.86
N SER A 89 2.29 -32.82 -6.43
CA SER A 89 3.63 -33.34 -6.75
C SER A 89 4.43 -33.63 -5.49
N ALA A 90 4.37 -32.74 -4.51
CA ALA A 90 5.02 -32.92 -3.21
C ALA A 90 4.48 -34.14 -2.46
N SER A 91 3.17 -34.38 -2.47
CA SER A 91 2.55 -35.53 -1.78
C SER A 91 3.04 -36.90 -2.29
N LYS A 92 3.61 -36.96 -3.50
CA LYS A 92 4.21 -38.19 -4.06
C LYS A 92 5.61 -38.49 -3.56
N ILE A 93 6.34 -37.48 -3.12
CA ILE A 93 7.75 -37.61 -2.71
C ILE A 93 7.97 -37.44 -1.21
N ILE A 94 7.00 -36.81 -0.55
CA ILE A 94 7.00 -36.61 0.90
C ILE A 94 6.16 -37.71 1.54
N SER A 95 6.76 -38.45 2.47
CA SER A 95 6.10 -39.58 3.14
C SER A 95 5.11 -39.14 4.24
N ILE A 96 5.17 -37.87 4.66
CA ILE A 96 4.32 -37.29 5.68
C ILE A 96 3.17 -36.57 4.96
N PRO A 97 1.92 -36.71 5.42
CA PRO A 97 0.80 -35.93 4.88
C PRO A 97 1.09 -34.43 4.93
N LEU A 98 0.87 -33.72 3.83
CA LEU A 98 1.12 -32.28 3.77
C LEU A 98 0.29 -31.48 4.79
N ASP A 99 -0.88 -32.01 5.13
CA ASP A 99 -1.73 -31.43 6.20
C ASP A 99 -1.09 -31.47 7.59
N ASP A 100 -0.11 -32.34 7.82
CA ASP A 100 0.62 -32.42 9.07
C ASP A 100 1.92 -31.60 9.05
N MET A 101 2.19 -30.92 7.94
CA MET A 101 3.41 -30.14 7.74
C MET A 101 3.15 -28.62 7.69
N ARG A 102 4.15 -27.86 8.12
CA ARG A 102 4.36 -26.47 7.74
C ARG A 102 5.37 -26.47 6.60
N HIS A 103 5.00 -25.96 5.45
CA HIS A 103 5.86 -26.00 4.28
C HIS A 103 5.71 -24.79 3.38
N GLU A 104 6.76 -24.55 2.60
CA GLU A 104 6.83 -23.55 1.53
C GLU A 104 7.47 -24.18 0.29
N TYR A 105 7.23 -23.58 -0.88
CA TYR A 105 7.85 -23.94 -2.13
C TYR A 105 8.75 -22.83 -2.63
N VAL A 106 9.97 -23.19 -3.04
CA VAL A 106 10.92 -22.26 -3.66
C VAL A 106 11.16 -22.69 -5.10
N MET A 107 10.85 -21.79 -6.04
CA MET A 107 11.12 -22.01 -7.46
C MET A 107 12.62 -21.87 -7.72
N LEU A 108 13.30 -22.95 -8.06
CA LEU A 108 14.74 -22.95 -8.32
C LEU A 108 15.08 -22.47 -9.72
N GLY A 109 14.18 -22.69 -10.70
CA GLY A 109 14.34 -22.26 -12.08
C GLY A 109 13.81 -23.27 -13.08
N GLU A 110 13.89 -22.90 -14.36
CA GLU A 110 13.52 -23.79 -15.46
C GLU A 110 14.70 -24.70 -15.82
N ILE A 111 14.39 -25.96 -16.09
CA ILE A 111 15.33 -26.96 -16.63
C ILE A 111 14.77 -27.58 -17.89
N ASP A 112 15.67 -28.03 -18.78
CA ASP A 112 15.32 -28.86 -19.92
C ASP A 112 15.55 -30.33 -19.55
N GLU A 113 14.49 -31.08 -19.49
CA GLU A 113 14.57 -32.52 -19.29
C GLU A 113 14.13 -33.25 -20.58
N ARG A 114 15.11 -33.68 -21.37
CA ARG A 114 14.89 -34.40 -22.64
C ARG A 114 14.06 -33.61 -23.67
N GLY A 115 14.31 -32.32 -23.81
CA GLY A 115 13.59 -31.42 -24.70
C GLY A 115 12.24 -30.90 -24.17
N VAL A 116 11.92 -31.20 -22.92
CA VAL A 116 10.71 -30.69 -22.24
C VAL A 116 11.13 -29.71 -21.17
N ARG A 117 10.62 -28.47 -21.27
CA ARG A 117 10.81 -27.46 -20.22
C ARG A 117 9.99 -27.82 -18.99
N LYS A 118 10.64 -27.80 -17.87
CA LYS A 118 10.04 -28.03 -16.56
C LYS A 118 10.53 -26.97 -15.56
N ASP A 119 9.68 -26.64 -14.60
CA ASP A 119 10.09 -25.87 -13.44
C ASP A 119 10.66 -26.81 -12.38
N GLU A 120 11.82 -26.48 -11.87
CA GLU A 120 12.41 -27.15 -10.70
C GLU A 120 11.99 -26.44 -9.44
N VAL A 121 11.51 -27.21 -8.47
CA VAL A 121 10.92 -26.73 -7.23
C VAL A 121 11.61 -27.39 -6.04
N LEU A 122 11.95 -26.60 -5.04
CA LEU A 122 12.37 -27.08 -3.74
C LEU A 122 11.18 -26.99 -2.76
N PHE A 123 10.80 -28.15 -2.24
CA PHE A 123 9.94 -28.24 -1.07
C PHE A 123 10.79 -28.06 0.18
N VAL A 124 10.34 -27.18 1.07
CA VAL A 124 10.93 -27.00 2.40
C VAL A 124 9.81 -27.09 3.42
N GLY A 125 9.92 -28.03 4.36
CA GLY A 125 8.84 -28.21 5.33
C GLY A 125 9.30 -28.97 6.55
N ALA A 126 8.59 -28.78 7.66
CA ALA A 126 8.76 -29.50 8.90
C ALA A 126 7.41 -29.93 9.45
N HIS A 127 7.43 -30.96 10.29
CA HIS A 127 6.22 -31.41 10.98
C HIS A 127 5.62 -30.29 11.83
N LYS A 128 4.30 -30.11 11.77
CA LYS A 128 3.59 -29.06 12.53
C LYS A 128 3.90 -29.11 14.02
N GLU A 129 4.00 -30.32 14.56
CA GLU A 129 4.31 -30.53 15.98
C GLU A 129 5.70 -29.95 16.35
N TYR A 130 6.70 -30.20 15.50
CA TYR A 130 8.05 -29.65 15.70
C TYR A 130 8.06 -28.12 15.67
N VAL A 131 7.43 -27.54 14.66
CA VAL A 131 7.32 -26.08 14.51
C VAL A 131 6.56 -25.45 15.69
N ASN A 132 5.43 -26.04 16.06
CA ASN A 132 4.63 -25.54 17.18
C ASN A 132 5.41 -25.62 18.49
N ARG A 133 6.17 -26.69 18.74
CA ARG A 133 6.98 -26.84 19.95
C ARG A 133 8.05 -25.77 20.10
N ILE A 134 8.68 -25.36 18.99
CA ILE A 134 9.63 -24.24 19.00
C ILE A 134 8.92 -22.92 19.32
N ILE A 135 7.75 -22.70 18.75
CA ILE A 135 6.96 -21.50 19.01
C ILE A 135 6.52 -21.47 20.48
N ASP A 136 6.02 -22.59 20.99
CA ASP A 136 5.58 -22.72 22.38
C ASP A 136 6.73 -22.46 23.37
N LEU A 137 7.94 -22.93 23.07
CA LEU A 137 9.14 -22.61 23.86
C LEU A 137 9.45 -21.11 23.84
N LEU A 138 9.45 -20.49 22.66
CA LEU A 138 9.70 -19.05 22.53
C LEU A 138 8.65 -18.23 23.27
N GLU A 139 7.37 -18.57 23.11
CA GLU A 139 6.26 -17.91 23.81
C GLU A 139 6.31 -18.19 25.33
N GLY A 140 6.64 -19.41 25.73
CA GLY A 140 6.79 -19.83 27.12
C GLY A 140 7.85 -19.04 27.89
N VAL A 141 9.00 -18.79 27.29
CA VAL A 141 10.04 -17.91 27.87
C VAL A 141 9.69 -16.42 27.74
N GLY A 142 8.57 -16.07 27.07
CA GLY A 142 8.00 -14.72 26.99
C GLY A 142 8.37 -13.90 25.76
N PHE A 143 8.85 -14.49 24.68
CA PHE A 143 8.94 -13.83 23.37
C PHE A 143 7.55 -13.79 22.70
N LYS A 144 6.97 -12.61 22.57
CA LYS A 144 5.58 -12.44 22.07
C LYS A 144 5.46 -12.04 20.60
N ASN A 145 6.53 -11.57 20.02
CA ASN A 145 6.54 -11.07 18.64
C ASN A 145 7.53 -11.88 17.80
N ILE A 146 7.12 -13.05 17.38
CA ILE A 146 7.89 -13.94 16.51
C ILE A 146 7.48 -13.63 15.06
N SER A 147 8.41 -13.09 14.26
CA SER A 147 8.15 -12.65 12.89
C SER A 147 8.62 -13.64 11.82
N LEU A 148 9.59 -14.48 12.17
CA LEU A 148 10.19 -15.43 11.23
C LEU A 148 10.60 -16.71 11.94
N LEU A 149 10.33 -17.84 11.28
CA LEU A 149 10.92 -19.14 11.58
C LEU A 149 11.35 -19.78 10.27
N THR A 150 12.64 -19.97 10.07
CA THR A 150 13.20 -20.46 8.81
C THR A 150 14.31 -21.49 9.03
N ASP A 151 14.68 -22.19 7.96
CA ASP A 151 15.96 -22.90 7.93
C ASP A 151 17.10 -21.91 7.71
N ILE A 152 18.21 -22.10 8.42
CA ILE A 152 19.31 -21.14 8.42
C ILE A 152 19.94 -20.94 7.03
N GLY A 153 19.87 -21.94 6.18
CA GLY A 153 20.45 -21.87 4.84
C GLY A 153 19.80 -20.83 3.94
N PHE A 154 18.56 -20.42 4.20
CA PHE A 154 17.87 -19.42 3.39
C PHE A 154 18.22 -17.96 3.74
N VAL A 155 19.01 -17.75 4.78
CA VAL A 155 19.43 -16.39 5.18
C VAL A 155 20.56 -15.84 4.32
N TYR A 156 21.26 -16.66 3.55
CA TYR A 156 22.47 -16.23 2.83
C TYR A 156 22.19 -15.47 1.53
N LEU A 157 20.99 -15.52 0.97
CA LEU A 157 20.65 -14.86 -0.31
C LEU A 157 21.08 -13.38 -0.36
N PRO A 158 20.85 -12.54 0.64
CA PRO A 158 21.26 -11.14 0.61
C PRO A 158 22.77 -10.91 0.53
N VAL A 159 23.57 -11.85 1.04
CA VAL A 159 25.03 -11.75 1.02
C VAL A 159 25.59 -12.00 -0.39
N VAL A 160 24.87 -12.77 -1.20
CA VAL A 160 25.26 -13.15 -2.55
C VAL A 160 24.93 -12.07 -3.59
N GLU A 161 24.03 -11.15 -3.28
CA GLU A 161 23.59 -10.08 -4.22
C GLU A 161 24.75 -9.22 -4.76
N GLU A 162 25.89 -9.19 -4.08
CA GLU A 162 27.06 -8.41 -4.48
C GLU A 162 28.00 -9.15 -5.46
N ALA A 163 27.78 -10.45 -5.70
CA ALA A 163 28.64 -11.26 -6.59
C ALA A 163 28.04 -11.35 -8.00
N ILE A 164 28.50 -10.52 -8.93
CA ILE A 164 27.79 -10.17 -10.16
C ILE A 164 28.02 -11.15 -11.33
N ASP A 165 29.09 -11.95 -11.35
CA ASP A 165 29.45 -12.75 -12.51
C ASP A 165 29.47 -14.26 -12.23
N GLY A 166 28.47 -14.98 -12.76
CA GLY A 166 28.36 -16.44 -12.68
C GLY A 166 27.61 -16.95 -11.45
N SER A 167 27.54 -18.27 -11.32
CA SER A 167 26.92 -18.88 -10.13
C SER A 167 27.88 -18.86 -8.96
N VAL A 168 27.32 -18.59 -7.78
CA VAL A 168 28.04 -18.49 -6.52
C VAL A 168 27.56 -19.60 -5.59
N ALA A 169 28.46 -20.31 -4.96
CA ALA A 169 28.13 -21.27 -3.90
C ALA A 169 28.45 -20.70 -2.52
N ILE A 170 27.55 -20.94 -1.57
CA ILE A 170 27.86 -20.82 -0.15
C ILE A 170 27.93 -22.22 0.44
N VAL A 171 29.05 -22.50 1.08
CA VAL A 171 29.29 -23.73 1.83
C VAL A 171 29.29 -23.38 3.31
N ASP A 172 28.17 -23.65 3.94
CA ASP A 172 27.97 -23.42 5.39
C ASP A 172 28.39 -24.66 6.16
N ILE A 173 29.61 -24.66 6.69
CA ILE A 173 30.14 -25.75 7.48
C ILE A 173 29.68 -25.60 8.93
N GLY A 174 28.55 -26.22 9.26
CA GLY A 174 27.97 -26.20 10.60
C GLY A 174 28.70 -27.14 11.59
N GLY A 175 28.00 -27.51 12.68
CA GLY A 175 28.46 -28.49 13.66
C GLY A 175 28.43 -29.90 13.09
N ARG A 176 27.25 -30.42 12.78
CA ARG A 176 26.98 -31.81 12.36
C ARG A 176 26.68 -31.97 10.87
N GLN A 177 26.29 -30.90 10.21
CA GLN A 177 25.99 -30.91 8.78
C GLN A 177 26.59 -29.70 8.08
N THR A 178 26.92 -29.85 6.81
CA THR A 178 27.34 -28.78 5.92
C THR A 178 26.26 -28.55 4.87
N GLY A 179 25.77 -27.32 4.79
CA GLY A 179 24.83 -26.88 3.74
C GLY A 179 25.57 -26.33 2.54
N ILE A 180 25.17 -26.72 1.33
CA ILE A 180 25.70 -26.20 0.07
C ILE A 180 24.55 -25.54 -0.66
N TYR A 181 24.65 -24.23 -0.86
CA TYR A 181 23.64 -23.38 -1.48
C TYR A 181 24.24 -22.74 -2.72
N ILE A 182 23.67 -23.01 -3.90
CA ILE A 182 24.15 -22.41 -5.15
C ILE A 182 23.12 -21.41 -5.65
N PHE A 183 23.60 -20.19 -5.91
CA PHE A 183 22.80 -19.07 -6.38
C PHE A 183 23.28 -18.63 -7.77
N ASP A 184 22.34 -18.25 -8.63
CA ASP A 184 22.60 -17.53 -9.87
C ASP A 184 21.90 -16.18 -9.81
N GLY A 185 22.66 -15.13 -9.62
CA GLY A 185 22.17 -13.83 -9.23
C GLY A 185 21.35 -13.91 -7.94
N LYS A 186 20.10 -13.43 -8.00
CA LYS A 186 19.17 -13.44 -6.85
C LYS A 186 18.36 -14.73 -6.69
N LYS A 187 18.65 -15.76 -7.47
CA LYS A 187 17.87 -17.01 -7.44
C LYS A 187 18.67 -18.12 -6.81
N LEU A 188 18.06 -18.82 -5.89
CA LEU A 188 18.56 -20.09 -5.38
C LEU A 188 18.31 -21.16 -6.43
N HIS A 189 19.35 -21.89 -6.82
CA HIS A 189 19.31 -22.95 -7.85
C HIS A 189 19.50 -24.35 -7.30
N LEU A 190 20.26 -24.48 -6.19
CA LEU A 190 20.49 -25.78 -5.59
C LEU A 190 20.66 -25.65 -4.08
N VAL A 191 20.07 -26.58 -3.36
CA VAL A 191 20.34 -26.84 -1.95
C VAL A 191 20.74 -28.29 -1.77
N ARG A 192 21.86 -28.54 -1.12
CA ARG A 192 22.28 -29.87 -0.73
C ARG A 192 22.89 -29.86 0.67
N GLU A 193 22.58 -30.87 1.45
CA GLU A 193 23.16 -31.09 2.77
C GLU A 193 24.02 -32.33 2.75
N ILE A 194 25.17 -32.25 3.43
CA ILE A 194 26.09 -33.36 3.63
C ILE A 194 26.41 -33.49 5.14
N MET A 195 26.62 -34.72 5.57
CA MET A 195 26.80 -35.03 7.00
C MET A 195 28.23 -34.88 7.50
N THR A 196 29.16 -34.47 6.64
CA THR A 196 30.53 -34.15 7.02
C THR A 196 30.60 -32.68 7.41
N ALA A 197 30.97 -32.37 8.64
CA ALA A 197 30.98 -31.01 9.21
C ALA A 197 32.06 -30.85 10.29
N SER A 198 32.03 -29.78 11.06
CA SER A 198 33.09 -29.47 12.03
C SER A 198 33.26 -30.55 13.13
N GLU A 199 32.18 -31.19 13.58
CA GLU A 199 32.27 -32.31 14.54
C GLU A 199 33.04 -33.49 13.97
N SER A 200 33.01 -33.75 12.67
CA SER A 200 33.78 -34.81 12.05
C SER A 200 35.31 -34.65 12.28
N PHE A 201 35.78 -33.40 12.36
CA PHE A 201 37.17 -33.10 12.72
C PHE A 201 37.43 -33.31 14.21
N THR A 202 36.49 -32.88 15.05
CA THR A 202 36.58 -33.07 16.52
C THR A 202 36.62 -34.56 16.89
N ASP A 203 35.75 -35.39 16.26
CA ASP A 203 35.67 -36.83 16.54
C ASP A 203 36.97 -37.59 16.23
N VAL A 204 37.62 -37.24 15.11
CA VAL A 204 38.90 -37.89 14.77
C VAL A 204 40.04 -37.41 15.66
N LEU A 205 40.01 -36.19 16.20
CA LEU A 205 40.96 -35.70 17.20
C LEU A 205 40.76 -36.40 18.56
N ILE A 206 39.52 -36.62 18.99
CA ILE A 206 39.19 -37.43 20.16
C ILE A 206 39.82 -38.82 20.02
N SER A 207 39.55 -39.48 18.89
CA SER A 207 40.02 -40.85 18.65
C SER A 207 41.52 -40.93 18.44
N GLY A 208 42.12 -39.96 17.74
CA GLY A 208 43.54 -39.97 17.38
C GLY A 208 44.48 -39.51 18.50
N PHE A 209 44.07 -38.54 19.30
CA PHE A 209 44.87 -37.96 20.39
C PHE A 209 44.40 -38.38 21.77
N GLY A 210 43.24 -39.09 21.89
CA GLY A 210 42.67 -39.47 23.19
C GLY A 210 42.14 -38.28 24.00
N LEU A 211 41.73 -37.22 23.33
CA LEU A 211 41.23 -35.99 23.95
C LEU A 211 39.80 -36.15 24.45
N THR A 212 39.42 -35.36 25.42
CA THR A 212 38.00 -35.14 25.73
C THR A 212 37.32 -34.32 24.62
N TYR A 213 36.02 -34.35 24.57
CA TYR A 213 35.27 -33.56 23.59
C TYR A 213 35.64 -32.06 23.66
N GLU A 214 35.72 -31.50 24.86
CA GLU A 214 36.02 -30.09 25.07
C GLU A 214 37.45 -29.74 24.61
N GLU A 215 38.42 -30.60 24.92
CA GLU A 215 39.81 -30.41 24.47
C GLU A 215 39.93 -30.51 22.96
N ALA A 216 39.26 -31.48 22.33
CA ALA A 216 39.27 -31.66 20.87
C ALA A 216 38.55 -30.50 20.16
N GLU A 217 37.44 -30.01 20.73
CA GLU A 217 36.73 -28.86 20.21
C GLU A 217 37.59 -27.58 20.28
N ASN A 218 38.26 -27.36 21.41
CA ASN A 218 39.17 -26.23 21.57
C ASN A 218 40.38 -26.35 20.62
N TYR A 219 40.92 -27.57 20.46
CA TYR A 219 41.96 -27.81 19.47
C TYR A 219 41.53 -27.47 18.06
N THR A 220 40.35 -27.91 17.65
CA THR A 220 39.77 -27.62 16.33
C THR A 220 39.60 -26.10 16.11
N LYS A 221 39.15 -25.37 17.12
CA LYS A 221 38.96 -23.92 17.07
C LYS A 221 40.25 -23.11 17.03
N GLU A 222 41.25 -23.51 17.82
CA GLU A 222 42.46 -22.71 18.05
C GLU A 222 43.61 -23.09 17.13
N LYS A 223 43.79 -24.38 16.86
CA LYS A 223 44.90 -24.92 16.07
C LYS A 223 44.49 -25.41 14.70
N GLY A 224 43.31 -26.05 14.60
CA GLY A 224 42.79 -26.57 13.32
C GLY A 224 43.76 -27.53 12.66
N PHE A 225 44.16 -27.24 11.41
CA PHE A 225 45.11 -28.03 10.65
C PHE A 225 46.55 -27.54 10.89
N ASP A 226 47.17 -28.03 11.94
CA ASP A 226 48.59 -27.83 12.24
C ASP A 226 49.46 -29.03 11.81
N GLU A 227 50.75 -29.00 12.13
CA GLU A 227 51.67 -30.07 11.78
C GLU A 227 51.32 -31.44 12.42
N MET A 228 50.70 -31.41 13.61
CA MET A 228 50.37 -32.63 14.36
C MET A 228 49.03 -33.24 13.92
N SER A 229 48.06 -32.39 13.58
CA SER A 229 46.70 -32.81 13.31
C SER A 229 46.44 -33.11 11.83
N THR A 230 47.26 -32.58 10.90
CA THR A 230 47.03 -32.65 9.45
C THR A 230 46.73 -34.06 8.96
N ASP A 231 47.51 -35.05 9.38
CA ASP A 231 47.33 -36.44 8.92
C ASP A 231 46.04 -37.06 9.49
N ILE A 232 45.72 -36.75 10.74
CA ILE A 232 44.52 -37.25 11.42
C ILE A 232 43.26 -36.64 10.82
N LEU A 233 43.31 -35.34 10.48
CA LEU A 233 42.21 -34.61 9.86
C LEU A 233 42.07 -34.85 8.35
N ALA A 234 43.00 -35.57 7.71
CA ALA A 234 42.98 -35.80 6.27
C ALA A 234 41.70 -36.49 5.80
N VAL A 235 41.25 -37.54 6.49
CA VAL A 235 40.08 -38.34 6.08
C VAL A 235 38.76 -37.51 6.07
N PRO A 236 38.37 -36.82 7.14
CA PRO A 236 37.19 -35.99 7.10
C PRO A 236 37.36 -34.81 6.13
N MET A 237 38.59 -34.31 5.91
CA MET A 237 38.86 -33.25 4.95
C MET A 237 38.62 -33.71 3.49
N GLU A 238 39.18 -34.87 3.10
CA GLU A 238 38.95 -35.46 1.78
C GLU A 238 37.47 -35.75 1.51
N ARG A 239 36.77 -36.23 2.55
CA ARG A 239 35.33 -36.48 2.46
C ARG A 239 34.57 -35.18 2.24
N LEU A 240 34.84 -34.14 3.03
CA LEU A 240 34.20 -32.83 2.89
C LEU A 240 34.46 -32.22 1.51
N GLY A 241 35.74 -32.12 1.11
CA GLY A 241 36.13 -31.56 -0.18
C GLY A 241 35.54 -32.34 -1.38
N GLY A 242 35.60 -33.68 -1.28
CA GLY A 242 35.04 -34.55 -2.31
C GLY A 242 33.53 -34.45 -2.48
N GLU A 243 32.77 -34.30 -1.37
CA GLU A 243 31.32 -34.10 -1.42
C GLU A 243 30.94 -32.72 -1.98
N ILE A 244 31.70 -31.68 -1.64
CA ILE A 244 31.51 -30.33 -2.18
C ILE A 244 31.77 -30.36 -3.70
N GLN A 245 32.91 -30.87 -4.14
CA GLN A 245 33.27 -30.94 -5.56
C GLN A 245 32.28 -31.79 -6.36
N ARG A 246 31.81 -32.90 -5.79
CA ARG A 246 30.77 -33.73 -6.40
C ARG A 246 29.47 -32.93 -6.60
N THR A 247 29.11 -32.09 -5.65
CA THR A 247 27.93 -31.24 -5.75
C THR A 247 28.06 -30.23 -6.90
N PHE A 248 29.23 -29.62 -7.04
CA PHE A 248 29.49 -28.67 -8.15
C PHE A 248 29.50 -29.35 -9.50
N ASN A 249 30.06 -30.57 -9.58
CA ASN A 249 30.04 -31.36 -10.81
C ASN A 249 28.59 -31.72 -11.22
N VAL A 250 27.74 -32.11 -10.27
CA VAL A 250 26.31 -32.38 -10.54
C VAL A 250 25.60 -31.13 -11.00
N TYR A 251 25.89 -30.00 -10.36
CA TYR A 251 25.32 -28.69 -10.73
C TYR A 251 25.75 -28.28 -12.15
N ALA A 252 27.05 -28.39 -12.48
CA ALA A 252 27.59 -28.06 -13.78
C ALA A 252 27.02 -28.94 -14.91
N GLN A 253 26.76 -30.23 -14.64
CA GLN A 253 26.08 -31.13 -15.61
C GLN A 253 24.64 -30.67 -15.87
N LYS A 254 23.95 -30.18 -14.87
CA LYS A 254 22.57 -29.71 -14.94
C LYS A 254 22.46 -28.32 -15.58
N TYR A 255 23.41 -27.43 -15.28
CA TYR A 255 23.47 -26.06 -15.75
C TYR A 255 24.83 -25.75 -16.43
N PRO A 256 25.12 -26.32 -17.62
CA PRO A 256 26.45 -26.19 -18.22
C PRO A 256 26.87 -24.75 -18.55
N SER A 257 25.89 -23.87 -18.81
CA SER A 257 26.12 -22.45 -19.12
C SER A 257 26.35 -21.58 -17.92
N ARG A 258 26.23 -22.14 -16.70
CA ARG A 258 26.27 -21.38 -15.43
C ARG A 258 27.08 -22.13 -14.37
N PRO A 259 28.38 -22.43 -14.61
CA PRO A 259 29.19 -23.13 -13.63
C PRO A 259 29.35 -22.27 -12.37
N VAL A 260 29.60 -22.92 -11.24
CA VAL A 260 30.03 -22.22 -10.03
C VAL A 260 31.39 -21.59 -10.28
N THR A 261 31.51 -20.30 -10.06
CA THR A 261 32.77 -19.55 -10.26
C THR A 261 33.41 -19.14 -8.95
N ARG A 262 32.58 -18.92 -7.92
CA ARG A 262 33.05 -18.50 -6.58
C ARG A 262 32.36 -19.33 -5.50
N VAL A 263 33.12 -19.64 -4.47
CA VAL A 263 32.65 -20.39 -3.32
C VAL A 263 32.96 -19.57 -2.06
N TYR A 264 31.94 -19.26 -1.30
CA TYR A 264 32.13 -18.62 0.00
C TYR A 264 31.94 -19.63 1.13
N LEU A 265 32.90 -19.66 2.04
CA LEU A 265 32.76 -20.43 3.27
C LEU A 265 32.00 -19.65 4.31
N ALA A 266 31.08 -20.32 4.96
CA ALA A 266 30.28 -19.82 6.06
C ALA A 266 30.22 -20.82 7.21
N GLY A 267 29.57 -20.41 8.28
CA GLY A 267 29.34 -21.25 9.44
C GLY A 267 30.58 -21.43 10.34
N ARG A 268 30.40 -22.26 11.36
CA ARG A 268 31.41 -22.50 12.38
C ARG A 268 32.72 -23.05 11.82
N GLY A 269 32.63 -23.96 10.83
CA GLY A 269 33.79 -24.58 10.21
C GLY A 269 34.65 -23.61 9.41
N ALA A 270 34.08 -22.54 8.89
CA ALA A 270 34.86 -21.52 8.19
C ALA A 270 35.92 -20.85 9.05
N GLY A 271 35.72 -20.82 10.37
CA GLY A 271 36.66 -20.30 11.34
C GLY A 271 37.79 -21.25 11.73
N ILE A 272 37.77 -22.52 11.30
CA ILE A 272 38.82 -23.50 11.61
C ILE A 272 40.15 -23.07 10.96
N PRO A 273 41.25 -22.90 11.74
CA PRO A 273 42.52 -22.49 11.18
C PRO A 273 43.02 -23.43 10.08
N ASN A 274 43.50 -22.85 8.99
CA ASN A 274 44.03 -23.53 7.80
C ASN A 274 43.03 -24.41 7.03
N LEU A 275 41.75 -24.51 7.43
CA LEU A 275 40.74 -25.29 6.69
C LEU A 275 40.53 -24.75 5.26
N LEU A 276 40.41 -23.45 5.08
CA LEU A 276 40.25 -22.83 3.78
C LEU A 276 41.38 -23.21 2.83
N GLU A 277 42.66 -23.11 3.30
CA GLU A 277 43.82 -23.44 2.50
C GLU A 277 43.87 -24.93 2.13
N ARG A 278 43.44 -25.80 3.03
CA ARG A 278 43.33 -27.24 2.75
C ARG A 278 42.22 -27.57 1.77
N LEU A 279 41.09 -26.88 1.88
CA LEU A 279 39.93 -27.11 1.02
C LEU A 279 40.22 -26.70 -0.43
N LYS A 280 41.07 -25.68 -0.67
CA LYS A 280 41.53 -25.30 -2.00
C LYS A 280 42.18 -26.43 -2.81
N ALA A 281 42.74 -27.44 -2.14
CA ALA A 281 43.31 -28.61 -2.82
C ALA A 281 42.27 -29.52 -3.48
N PHE A 282 41.00 -29.40 -3.09
CA PHE A 282 39.90 -30.24 -3.60
C PHE A 282 38.97 -29.50 -4.58
N LEU A 283 39.02 -28.16 -4.60
CA LEU A 283 38.10 -27.32 -5.38
C LEU A 283 38.85 -26.61 -6.49
N VAL A 284 38.24 -26.55 -7.66
CA VAL A 284 38.75 -25.82 -8.82
C VAL A 284 38.31 -24.36 -8.79
N GLU A 285 37.19 -24.12 -8.11
CA GLU A 285 36.52 -22.83 -8.00
C GLU A 285 37.28 -21.88 -7.05
N ASP A 286 37.08 -20.59 -7.22
CA ASP A 286 37.72 -19.57 -6.37
C ASP A 286 37.09 -19.56 -4.96
N LEU A 287 37.85 -20.06 -3.98
CA LEU A 287 37.39 -20.20 -2.60
C LEU A 287 37.75 -18.99 -1.77
N LEU A 288 36.72 -18.32 -1.26
CA LEU A 288 36.80 -17.08 -0.53
C LEU A 288 36.13 -17.16 0.84
N ARG A 289 36.49 -16.28 1.73
CA ARG A 289 35.67 -15.99 2.91
C ARG A 289 34.54 -15.05 2.51
N LEU A 290 33.43 -15.12 3.23
CA LEU A 290 32.33 -14.17 3.01
C LEU A 290 32.83 -12.72 3.10
N PRO A 291 32.37 -11.82 2.21
CA PRO A 291 32.83 -10.42 2.20
C PRO A 291 32.59 -9.76 3.57
N SER A 292 33.61 -9.11 4.08
CA SER A 292 33.56 -8.40 5.37
C SER A 292 32.87 -7.02 5.30
N SER A 293 32.01 -6.77 4.33
CA SER A 293 31.18 -5.55 4.27
C SER A 293 30.23 -5.42 5.48
N ILE A 294 30.05 -6.52 6.19
CA ILE A 294 29.25 -6.57 7.41
C ILE A 294 30.24 -6.59 8.59
N GLU A 295 30.22 -5.54 9.41
CA GLU A 295 31.04 -5.44 10.64
C GLU A 295 30.57 -6.43 11.73
N ILE A 296 30.52 -7.73 11.41
CA ILE A 296 30.18 -8.78 12.36
C ILE A 296 31.09 -10.00 12.14
N GLU A 297 31.42 -10.70 13.21
CA GLU A 297 32.19 -11.93 13.14
C GLU A 297 31.41 -13.03 12.44
N GLU A 298 32.07 -13.80 11.55
CA GLU A 298 31.46 -14.85 10.73
C GLU A 298 30.50 -15.79 11.50
N PRO A 299 30.76 -16.26 12.72
CA PRO A 299 29.85 -17.13 13.45
C PRO A 299 28.48 -16.52 13.77
N PHE A 300 28.40 -15.20 13.83
CA PHE A 300 27.16 -14.46 14.13
C PHE A 300 26.44 -13.97 12.88
N LEU A 301 27.01 -14.18 11.69
CA LEU A 301 26.45 -13.69 10.45
C LEU A 301 25.01 -14.18 10.20
N PRO A 302 24.65 -15.46 10.38
CA PRO A 302 23.28 -15.91 10.20
C PRO A 302 22.30 -15.19 11.15
N ALA A 303 22.64 -15.10 12.42
CA ALA A 303 21.81 -14.41 13.42
C ALA A 303 21.69 -12.90 13.11
N TYR A 304 22.74 -12.28 12.59
CA TYR A 304 22.71 -10.89 12.13
C TYR A 304 21.77 -10.71 10.94
N ILE A 305 21.86 -11.56 9.92
CA ILE A 305 21.01 -11.47 8.74
C ILE A 305 19.53 -11.66 9.14
N LEU A 306 19.22 -12.60 10.02
CA LEU A 306 17.87 -12.78 10.59
C LEU A 306 17.35 -11.50 11.26
N ALA A 307 18.24 -10.75 11.93
CA ALA A 307 17.86 -9.50 12.60
C ALA A 307 17.69 -8.31 11.64
N VAL A 308 18.34 -8.33 10.47
CA VAL A 308 18.34 -7.21 9.53
C VAL A 308 17.36 -7.41 8.36
N GLN A 309 17.26 -8.64 7.86
CA GLN A 309 16.58 -8.99 6.63
C GLN A 309 15.14 -9.43 6.89
N ARG A 310 14.20 -8.93 6.05
CA ARG A 310 12.77 -9.26 6.15
C ARG A 310 12.31 -10.24 5.08
N ASP A 311 12.92 -10.20 3.91
CA ASP A 311 12.49 -10.96 2.73
C ASP A 311 13.29 -12.26 2.63
N ILE A 312 13.09 -13.18 3.60
CA ILE A 312 13.68 -14.52 3.57
C ILE A 312 12.73 -15.45 2.82
N LEU A 313 13.27 -16.26 1.90
CA LEU A 313 12.52 -17.09 0.95
C LEU A 313 11.53 -18.07 1.60
N VAL A 314 11.83 -18.54 2.80
CA VAL A 314 11.05 -19.56 3.50
C VAL A 314 10.64 -19.04 4.88
N ASN A 315 9.36 -19.16 5.22
CA ASN A 315 8.87 -18.87 6.56
C ASN A 315 7.90 -19.96 7.01
N LEU A 316 8.33 -20.79 7.94
CA LEU A 316 7.59 -21.95 8.47
C LEU A 316 6.60 -21.58 9.59
N LEU A 317 6.45 -20.30 9.94
CA LEU A 317 5.46 -19.87 10.92
C LEU A 317 4.03 -20.24 10.48
N PRO A 318 3.14 -20.55 11.43
CA PRO A 318 1.71 -20.66 11.17
C PRO A 318 1.13 -19.39 10.54
N GLU A 319 0.15 -19.55 9.65
CA GLU A 319 -0.49 -18.41 8.96
C GLU A 319 -1.08 -17.38 9.94
N GLN A 320 -1.57 -17.84 11.10
CA GLN A 320 -2.09 -16.94 12.13
C GLN A 320 -1.01 -15.99 12.69
N LEU A 321 0.23 -16.46 12.85
CA LEU A 321 1.35 -15.62 13.30
C LEU A 321 1.85 -14.70 12.18
N LYS A 322 1.93 -15.21 10.93
CA LYS A 322 2.24 -14.40 9.75
C LYS A 322 1.19 -13.28 9.55
N ALA A 323 -0.09 -13.57 9.80
CA ALA A 323 -1.18 -12.59 9.70
C ALA A 323 -1.08 -11.51 10.79
N ARG A 324 -0.74 -11.86 12.04
CA ARG A 324 -0.53 -10.88 13.13
C ARG A 324 0.53 -9.84 12.80
N GLU A 325 1.61 -10.25 12.14
CA GLU A 325 2.65 -9.30 11.70
C GLU A 325 2.10 -8.31 10.67
N LYS A 326 1.36 -8.80 9.67
CA LYS A 326 0.71 -7.94 8.66
C LYS A 326 -0.31 -7.01 9.32
N GLU A 327 -1.12 -7.50 10.25
CA GLU A 327 -2.14 -6.72 10.96
C GLU A 327 -1.50 -5.60 11.81
N THR A 328 -0.39 -5.87 12.48
CA THR A 328 0.35 -4.84 13.23
C THR A 328 0.93 -3.76 12.33
N LEU A 329 1.37 -4.09 11.13
CA LEU A 329 1.81 -3.14 10.12
C LEU A 329 0.62 -2.31 9.60
N TYR A 330 -0.50 -2.94 9.24
CA TYR A 330 -1.71 -2.24 8.79
C TYR A 330 -2.26 -1.28 9.86
N THR A 331 -2.33 -1.71 11.11
CA THR A 331 -2.79 -0.85 12.22
C THR A 331 -1.85 0.32 12.46
N LYS A 332 -0.55 0.13 12.31
CA LYS A 332 0.45 1.20 12.40
C LYS A 332 0.29 2.23 11.27
N TYR A 333 0.16 1.77 10.02
CA TYR A 333 -0.08 2.67 8.88
C TYR A 333 -1.45 3.34 8.95
N ALA A 334 -2.49 2.63 9.40
CA ALA A 334 -3.81 3.21 9.63
C ALA A 334 -3.78 4.33 10.69
N ARG A 335 -3.02 4.16 11.79
CA ARG A 335 -2.82 5.21 12.80
C ARG A 335 -2.09 6.43 12.21
N ILE A 336 -1.02 6.21 11.46
CA ILE A 336 -0.28 7.30 10.79
C ILE A 336 -1.18 8.02 9.79
N GLY A 337 -1.91 7.27 8.96
CA GLY A 337 -2.89 7.82 8.01
C GLY A 337 -4.01 8.61 8.72
N GLY A 338 -4.52 8.10 9.83
CA GLY A 338 -5.51 8.78 10.66
C GLY A 338 -5.01 10.11 11.24
N VAL A 339 -3.76 10.14 11.72
CA VAL A 339 -3.13 11.38 12.21
C VAL A 339 -2.95 12.39 11.08
N LEU A 340 -2.46 11.95 9.91
CA LEU A 340 -2.30 12.82 8.73
C LEU A 340 -3.64 13.39 8.27
N LEU A 341 -4.67 12.55 8.19
CA LEU A 341 -6.03 12.98 7.85
C LEU A 341 -6.57 14.01 8.86
N GLY A 342 -6.34 13.76 10.15
CA GLY A 342 -6.68 14.72 11.23
C GLY A 342 -5.98 16.06 11.04
N CYS A 343 -4.69 16.06 10.73
CA CYS A 343 -3.95 17.30 10.46
C CYS A 343 -4.51 18.06 9.23
N VAL A 344 -4.84 17.35 8.15
CA VAL A 344 -5.45 17.96 6.96
C VAL A 344 -6.81 18.57 7.29
N LEU A 345 -7.66 17.87 8.05
CA LEU A 345 -8.95 18.40 8.48
C LEU A 345 -8.79 19.64 9.38
N ILE A 346 -7.81 19.66 10.29
CA ILE A 346 -7.51 20.83 11.12
C ILE A 346 -7.09 22.02 10.24
N VAL A 347 -6.22 21.81 9.25
CA VAL A 347 -5.80 22.88 8.34
C VAL A 347 -6.98 23.41 7.52
N LEU A 348 -7.84 22.52 7.01
CA LEU A 348 -9.04 22.91 6.27
C LEU A 348 -10.03 23.71 7.16
N THR A 349 -10.26 23.27 8.39
CA THR A 349 -11.13 24.00 9.35
C THR A 349 -10.55 25.34 9.73
N LEU A 350 -9.24 25.46 9.97
CA LEU A 350 -8.57 26.73 10.22
C LEU A 350 -8.68 27.67 9.02
N ASN A 351 -8.50 27.16 7.80
CA ASN A 351 -8.63 27.95 6.58
C ASN A 351 -10.06 28.47 6.37
N THR A 352 -11.06 27.61 6.58
CA THR A 352 -12.48 28.02 6.50
C THR A 352 -12.83 29.04 7.59
N LEU A 353 -12.31 28.85 8.81
CA LEU A 353 -12.52 29.77 9.92
C LEU A 353 -11.90 31.14 9.64
N THR A 354 -10.67 31.17 9.14
CA THR A 354 -9.99 32.43 8.75
C THR A 354 -10.72 33.11 7.60
N GLY A 355 -11.22 32.34 6.60
CA GLY A 355 -12.08 32.84 5.53
C GLY A 355 -13.37 33.47 6.08
N TYR A 356 -14.02 32.78 7.02
CA TYR A 356 -15.22 33.29 7.67
C TYR A 356 -14.97 34.61 8.41
N TYR A 357 -13.91 34.71 9.22
CA TYR A 357 -13.57 35.95 9.95
C TYR A 357 -13.20 37.09 9.00
N ARG A 358 -12.48 36.84 7.91
CA ARG A 358 -12.19 37.85 6.88
C ARG A 358 -13.47 38.35 6.20
N LEU A 359 -14.37 37.45 5.86
CA LEU A 359 -15.65 37.81 5.23
C LEU A 359 -16.52 38.61 6.23
N LYS A 360 -16.59 38.17 7.48
CA LYS A 360 -17.33 38.88 8.54
C LYS A 360 -16.80 40.29 8.74
N SER A 361 -15.47 40.45 8.84
CA SER A 361 -14.87 41.78 9.03
C SER A 361 -15.11 42.69 7.82
N ALA A 362 -15.09 42.16 6.60
CA ALA A 362 -15.42 42.89 5.36
C ALA A 362 -16.87 43.35 5.36
N VAL A 363 -17.80 42.45 5.73
CA VAL A 363 -19.24 42.80 5.85
C VAL A 363 -19.48 43.86 6.94
N ASP A 364 -18.82 43.72 8.08
CA ASP A 364 -18.98 44.70 9.19
C ASP A 364 -18.41 46.08 8.80
N SER A 365 -17.27 46.11 8.05
CA SER A 365 -16.72 47.38 7.54
C SER A 365 -17.63 48.05 6.50
N GLU A 366 -18.22 47.26 5.59
CA GLU A 366 -19.20 47.80 4.63
C GLU A 366 -20.48 48.31 5.31
N ARG A 367 -20.98 47.56 6.32
CA ARG A 367 -22.13 48.02 7.12
C ARG A 367 -21.84 49.36 7.82
N ALA A 368 -20.64 49.49 8.41
CA ALA A 368 -20.23 50.74 9.02
C ALA A 368 -20.15 51.90 8.00
N ALA A 369 -19.59 51.63 6.82
CA ALA A 369 -19.51 52.62 5.74
C ALA A 369 -20.92 53.03 5.21
N VAL A 370 -21.84 52.06 5.06
CA VAL A 370 -23.24 52.34 4.72
C VAL A 370 -23.94 53.17 5.79
N GLN A 371 -23.69 52.85 7.07
CA GLN A 371 -24.29 53.59 8.18
C GLN A 371 -23.77 55.04 8.21
N GLN A 372 -22.48 55.22 8.00
CA GLN A 372 -21.87 56.55 7.90
C GLN A 372 -22.44 57.36 6.75
N LYS A 373 -22.66 56.73 5.57
CA LYS A 373 -23.32 57.40 4.44
C LYS A 373 -24.78 57.72 4.72
N ARG A 374 -25.52 56.86 5.43
CA ARG A 374 -26.89 57.17 5.89
C ARG A 374 -26.92 58.37 6.81
N GLU A 375 -26.06 58.44 7.81
CA GLU A 375 -25.96 59.58 8.71
C GLU A 375 -25.60 60.87 7.97
N GLN A 376 -24.75 60.83 6.92
CA GLN A 376 -24.46 61.96 6.05
C GLN A 376 -25.69 62.38 5.25
N LEU A 377 -26.46 61.41 4.73
CA LEU A 377 -27.71 61.67 4.00
C LEU A 377 -28.78 62.29 4.94
N ASP A 378 -28.91 61.80 6.18
CA ASP A 378 -29.86 62.32 7.16
C ASP A 378 -29.49 63.73 7.59
N ARG A 379 -28.21 64.09 7.65
CA ARG A 379 -27.76 65.49 7.85
C ARG A 379 -28.10 66.41 6.69
N LEU A 380 -28.25 65.86 5.45
CA LEU A 380 -28.65 66.62 4.28
C LEU A 380 -30.18 66.63 4.07
N ALA A 381 -30.93 65.84 4.85
CA ALA A 381 -32.41 65.77 4.78
C ALA A 381 -33.14 67.13 4.98
N PRO A 382 -32.69 68.01 5.89
CA PRO A 382 -33.36 69.29 6.05
C PRO A 382 -33.22 70.24 4.87
N ILE A 383 -32.19 70.05 4.03
CA ILE A 383 -32.02 70.85 2.81
C ILE A 383 -32.93 70.34 1.68
N ARG A 384 -33.34 69.09 1.72
CA ARG A 384 -34.21 68.45 0.69
C ARG A 384 -35.70 68.73 0.88
N SER A 385 -36.11 69.09 2.08
CA SER A 385 -37.51 69.25 2.43
C SER A 385 -38.13 70.60 1.99
N SER A 386 -37.35 71.55 1.52
CA SER A 386 -37.87 72.87 1.23
C SER A 386 -38.11 73.20 -0.25
N LEU A 387 -37.67 72.37 -1.22
CA LEU A 387 -37.71 72.77 -2.65
C LEU A 387 -38.28 71.77 -3.66
N ILE A 388 -38.55 70.51 -3.33
CA ILE A 388 -38.87 69.52 -4.40
C ILE A 388 -40.10 68.62 -4.13
N TYR A 389 -40.72 68.68 -2.94
CA TYR A 389 -41.69 67.67 -2.52
C TYR A 389 -43.11 67.83 -3.07
N ASN A 390 -43.49 68.97 -3.63
CA ASN A 390 -44.87 69.18 -4.08
C ASN A 390 -45.13 68.88 -5.57
N GLU A 391 -44.11 68.80 -6.41
CA GLU A 391 -44.30 68.52 -7.85
C GLU A 391 -43.91 67.13 -8.32
N LEU A 392 -43.02 66.41 -7.60
CA LEU A 392 -42.53 65.09 -8.01
C LEU A 392 -43.12 63.91 -7.24
N GLY A 393 -43.83 64.14 -6.16
CA GLY A 393 -44.43 63.08 -5.33
C GLY A 393 -45.34 62.12 -6.08
N PRO A 394 -46.26 62.62 -6.95
CA PRO A 394 -47.11 61.77 -7.74
C PRO A 394 -46.35 60.96 -8.81
N ILE A 395 -45.28 61.54 -9.36
CA ILE A 395 -44.45 60.88 -10.39
C ILE A 395 -43.59 59.78 -9.80
N VAL A 396 -43.02 59.99 -8.61
CA VAL A 396 -42.22 59.00 -7.89
C VAL A 396 -43.11 57.84 -7.42
N ALA A 397 -44.28 58.12 -6.87
CA ALA A 397 -45.25 57.07 -6.49
C ALA A 397 -45.77 56.26 -7.67
N GLU A 398 -45.88 56.87 -8.84
CA GLU A 398 -46.26 56.17 -10.09
C GLU A 398 -45.13 55.32 -10.63
N ILE A 399 -43.85 55.76 -10.51
CA ILE A 399 -42.66 54.99 -10.88
C ILE A 399 -42.47 53.80 -9.92
N GLU A 400 -42.62 53.96 -8.62
CA GLU A 400 -42.54 52.88 -7.62
C GLU A 400 -43.65 51.83 -7.80
N ARG A 401 -44.84 52.21 -8.22
CA ARG A 401 -45.92 51.28 -8.61
C ARG A 401 -45.64 50.53 -9.90
N ARG A 402 -44.97 51.15 -10.86
CA ARG A 402 -44.61 50.53 -12.13
C ARG A 402 -43.51 49.48 -11.96
N ASP A 403 -42.57 49.68 -11.06
CA ASP A 403 -41.38 48.83 -10.94
C ASP A 403 -41.64 47.48 -10.25
N SER A 404 -42.66 47.37 -9.39
CA SER A 404 -42.81 46.17 -8.54
C SER A 404 -43.13 44.90 -9.36
N SER A 405 -44.05 45.00 -10.33
CA SER A 405 -44.45 43.83 -11.16
C SER A 405 -43.35 43.41 -12.14
N PHE A 406 -42.64 44.38 -12.71
CA PHE A 406 -41.53 44.10 -13.63
C PHE A 406 -40.30 43.52 -12.89
N ILE A 407 -40.00 44.05 -11.73
CA ILE A 407 -38.89 43.53 -10.88
C ILE A 407 -39.19 42.11 -10.39
N ILE A 408 -40.42 41.81 -10.01
CA ILE A 408 -40.85 40.46 -9.63
C ILE A 408 -40.70 39.49 -10.80
N LEU A 409 -41.12 39.89 -12.00
CA LEU A 409 -40.98 39.13 -13.23
C LEU A 409 -39.49 38.85 -13.54
N LEU A 410 -38.62 39.86 -13.48
CA LEU A 410 -37.20 39.72 -13.72
C LEU A 410 -36.52 38.78 -12.69
N LYS A 411 -36.86 38.90 -11.42
CA LYS A 411 -36.36 37.99 -10.34
C LYS A 411 -36.83 36.57 -10.59
N TYR A 412 -38.06 36.37 -10.99
CA TYR A 412 -38.58 35.05 -11.31
C TYR A 412 -37.85 34.45 -12.51
N LEU A 413 -37.73 35.19 -13.61
CA LEU A 413 -36.97 34.74 -14.79
C LEU A 413 -35.52 34.41 -14.43
N ALA A 414 -34.84 35.27 -13.70
CA ALA A 414 -33.46 35.04 -13.30
C ALA A 414 -33.27 33.77 -12.44
N SER A 415 -34.29 33.35 -11.70
CA SER A 415 -34.22 32.16 -10.82
C SER A 415 -34.59 30.85 -11.53
N ARG A 416 -35.27 30.91 -12.71
CA ARG A 416 -35.85 29.73 -13.37
C ARG A 416 -35.34 29.49 -14.77
N ILE A 417 -34.67 30.45 -15.40
CA ILE A 417 -34.07 30.27 -16.72
C ILE A 417 -33.01 29.20 -16.69
N PRO A 418 -33.08 28.14 -17.50
CA PRO A 418 -32.05 27.13 -17.62
C PRO A 418 -30.69 27.74 -18.00
N LYS A 419 -29.60 27.14 -17.57
CA LYS A 419 -28.23 27.64 -17.79
C LYS A 419 -27.84 27.79 -19.26
N ASP A 420 -28.53 27.06 -20.14
CA ASP A 420 -28.27 27.01 -21.57
C ASP A 420 -29.14 28.04 -22.36
N VAL A 421 -29.93 28.85 -21.64
CA VAL A 421 -30.80 29.91 -22.22
C VAL A 421 -30.21 31.28 -21.93
N TYR A 422 -29.92 32.02 -22.96
CA TYR A 422 -29.40 33.39 -22.90
C TYR A 422 -30.45 34.40 -23.28
N VAL A 423 -30.97 35.14 -22.34
CA VAL A 423 -31.96 36.19 -22.57
C VAL A 423 -31.32 37.37 -23.26
N LYS A 424 -31.87 37.77 -24.40
CA LYS A 424 -31.43 38.95 -25.13
C LYS A 424 -32.24 40.20 -24.75
N GLU A 425 -33.52 40.03 -24.58
CA GLU A 425 -34.42 41.17 -24.41
C GLU A 425 -35.69 40.71 -23.68
N VAL A 426 -36.14 41.52 -22.75
CA VAL A 426 -37.47 41.38 -22.11
C VAL A 426 -38.20 42.69 -22.27
N GLN A 427 -39.30 42.67 -23.05
CA GLN A 427 -40.18 43.83 -23.22
C GLN A 427 -41.45 43.62 -22.41
N PHE A 428 -41.88 44.67 -21.76
CA PHE A 428 -43.06 44.70 -20.92
C PHE A 428 -43.95 45.84 -21.39
N GLU A 429 -45.03 45.50 -22.12
CA GLU A 429 -46.00 46.47 -22.65
C GLU A 429 -47.24 46.47 -21.75
N ARG A 430 -47.60 47.67 -21.28
CA ARG A 430 -48.83 47.89 -20.53
C ARG A 430 -49.98 48.09 -21.50
N LEU A 431 -51.06 47.33 -21.35
CA LEU A 431 -52.31 47.61 -21.97
C LEU A 431 -52.96 48.80 -21.25
N ASP A 432 -52.83 50.00 -21.82
CA ASP A 432 -53.53 51.19 -21.34
C ASP A 432 -55.02 51.00 -21.46
N THR A 433 -55.71 50.78 -20.37
CA THR A 433 -57.18 50.97 -20.28
C THR A 433 -57.45 52.44 -20.19
N ALA A 434 -57.29 53.13 -21.34
CA ALA A 434 -57.70 54.51 -21.46
C ALA A 434 -59.06 54.60 -22.21
N LEU A 435 -59.95 55.30 -21.56
CA LEU A 435 -61.17 55.86 -22.14
C LEU A 435 -62.38 54.92 -22.28
N VAL A 436 -63.09 54.78 -21.19
CA VAL A 436 -64.58 54.70 -21.25
C VAL A 436 -65.13 55.86 -20.46
N ALA A 437 -65.86 56.74 -21.19
CA ALA A 437 -66.59 57.84 -20.62
C ALA A 437 -67.70 57.37 -19.66
N PRO A 438 -68.12 58.22 -18.70
CA PRO A 438 -69.09 57.80 -17.68
C PRO A 438 -70.47 57.54 -18.24
N PRO A 439 -71.20 56.53 -17.83
CA PRO A 439 -72.54 56.24 -18.26
C PRO A 439 -73.59 57.08 -17.56
N ALA A 440 -74.58 57.51 -18.34
CA ALA A 440 -75.80 58.10 -17.83
C ALA A 440 -76.73 57.07 -17.15
N PRO A 441 -77.70 57.48 -16.32
CA PRO A 441 -78.33 56.64 -15.31
C PRO A 441 -79.35 55.63 -15.87
N ALA A 442 -79.45 54.55 -15.14
CA ALA A 442 -80.12 53.29 -15.44
C ALA A 442 -81.62 53.27 -15.34
N THR A 443 -82.24 52.38 -16.11
CA THR A 443 -83.49 51.72 -15.82
C THR A 443 -83.30 50.18 -15.87
N PRO A 444 -84.04 49.40 -15.10
CA PRO A 444 -83.66 47.99 -14.86
C PRO A 444 -84.31 47.01 -15.83
N ALA A 445 -83.58 46.11 -16.37
CA ALA A 445 -84.14 44.93 -16.99
C ALA A 445 -83.30 43.67 -16.61
N LYS A 446 -84.04 42.62 -16.31
CA LYS A 446 -83.62 41.29 -15.96
C LYS A 446 -82.92 40.58 -17.10
N ASP A 447 -82.11 39.60 -16.70
CA ASP A 447 -81.53 38.53 -17.48
C ASP A 447 -80.33 38.89 -18.40
N ALA A 448 -79.12 38.68 -17.87
CA ALA A 448 -77.95 38.43 -18.69
C ALA A 448 -76.91 37.56 -17.96
N LYS A 449 -76.54 36.51 -18.62
CA LYS A 449 -75.50 35.56 -18.33
C LYS A 449 -74.21 36.24 -17.97
N GLU A 450 -73.50 35.64 -17.03
CA GLU A 450 -72.09 35.94 -16.65
C GLU A 450 -71.20 36.09 -17.88
N ALA A 451 -70.82 37.32 -18.20
CA ALA A 451 -69.70 37.60 -19.09
C ALA A 451 -68.40 37.65 -18.29
N LYS A 452 -67.49 36.75 -18.61
CA LYS A 452 -66.11 36.78 -18.09
C LYS A 452 -65.56 38.20 -18.25
N ALA A 453 -65.04 38.73 -17.15
CA ALA A 453 -64.30 40.00 -17.13
C ALA A 453 -63.11 39.93 -18.12
N PRO A 454 -62.76 41.00 -18.81
CA PRO A 454 -61.65 41.05 -19.75
C PRO A 454 -60.33 40.85 -18.94
N ASP A 455 -59.54 39.98 -19.50
CA ASP A 455 -58.24 39.54 -19.02
C ASP A 455 -57.27 40.74 -18.97
N ALA A 456 -57.14 41.40 -17.80
CA ALA A 456 -56.35 42.60 -17.57
C ALA A 456 -54.91 42.26 -17.17
N GLY A 457 -54.12 41.80 -18.13
CA GLY A 457 -52.69 41.57 -17.93
C GLY A 457 -51.82 42.33 -18.93
N ASN A 458 -50.67 42.82 -18.51
CA ASN A 458 -49.70 43.46 -19.41
C ASN A 458 -49.03 42.43 -20.30
N ASN A 459 -48.78 42.78 -21.56
CA ASN A 459 -48.04 41.89 -22.47
C ASN A 459 -46.57 41.85 -22.13
N VAL A 460 -46.03 40.64 -22.05
CA VAL A 460 -44.61 40.37 -21.82
C VAL A 460 -44.06 39.68 -23.05
N GLN A 461 -42.95 40.18 -23.58
CA GLN A 461 -42.22 39.54 -24.66
C GLN A 461 -40.82 39.18 -24.18
N LEU A 462 -40.45 37.92 -24.36
CA LEU A 462 -39.15 37.39 -23.99
C LEU A 462 -38.44 36.89 -25.25
N ARG A 463 -37.32 37.53 -25.61
CA ARG A 463 -36.45 37.09 -26.69
C ARG A 463 -35.18 36.51 -26.13
N ALA A 464 -34.83 35.24 -26.48
CA ALA A 464 -33.68 34.58 -25.97
C ALA A 464 -33.05 33.60 -26.98
N LEU A 465 -31.87 33.10 -26.66
CA LEU A 465 -31.10 32.10 -27.40
C LEU A 465 -30.92 30.85 -26.56
N ILE A 466 -31.03 29.67 -27.19
CA ILE A 466 -30.62 28.38 -26.62
C ILE A 466 -29.50 27.82 -27.48
N PHE A 467 -28.39 27.40 -26.85
CA PHE A 467 -27.28 26.74 -27.54
C PHE A 467 -27.34 25.23 -27.28
N GLY A 468 -27.14 24.43 -28.34
CA GLY A 468 -27.13 22.96 -28.22
C GLY A 468 -27.42 22.29 -29.58
N ASP A 469 -27.68 21.00 -29.56
CA ASP A 469 -28.21 20.28 -30.72
C ASP A 469 -29.72 20.51 -30.85
N PRO A 470 -30.33 20.33 -32.06
CA PRO A 470 -31.72 20.68 -32.32
C PRO A 470 -32.74 20.04 -31.37
N GLU A 471 -32.51 18.78 -30.95
CA GLU A 471 -33.45 18.07 -30.08
C GLU A 471 -33.39 18.59 -28.63
N THR A 472 -32.20 18.85 -28.13
CA THR A 472 -32.01 19.42 -26.78
C THR A 472 -32.49 20.87 -26.70
N MET A 473 -32.33 21.67 -27.77
CA MET A 473 -32.84 23.04 -27.83
C MET A 473 -34.37 23.07 -27.77
N GLU A 474 -35.05 22.19 -28.50
CA GLU A 474 -36.53 22.12 -28.48
C GLU A 474 -37.04 21.64 -27.10
N ALA A 475 -36.39 20.63 -26.53
CA ALA A 475 -36.76 20.16 -25.20
C ALA A 475 -36.57 21.25 -24.12
N THR A 476 -35.49 22.04 -24.20
CA THR A 476 -35.22 23.15 -23.30
C THR A 476 -36.24 24.28 -23.44
N LEU A 477 -36.61 24.63 -24.69
CA LEU A 477 -37.68 25.62 -24.98
C LEU A 477 -39.02 25.19 -24.40
N LEU A 478 -39.43 23.93 -24.64
CA LEU A 478 -40.68 23.39 -24.13
C LEU A 478 -40.70 23.38 -22.59
N ARG A 479 -39.60 23.01 -21.97
CA ARG A 479 -39.47 23.04 -20.49
C ARG A 479 -39.61 24.45 -19.95
N LEU A 480 -38.94 25.43 -20.57
CA LEU A 480 -39.06 26.84 -20.20
C LEU A 480 -40.49 27.35 -20.31
N MET A 481 -41.21 27.00 -21.38
CA MET A 481 -42.63 27.36 -21.56
C MET A 481 -43.52 26.78 -20.48
N ILE A 482 -43.33 25.49 -20.15
CA ILE A 482 -44.11 24.81 -19.09
C ILE A 482 -43.83 25.46 -17.73
N ASP A 483 -42.58 25.77 -17.44
CA ASP A 483 -42.18 26.41 -16.18
C ASP A 483 -42.77 27.83 -16.08
N LEU A 484 -42.80 28.59 -17.18
CA LEU A 484 -43.43 29.90 -17.24
C LEU A 484 -44.95 29.81 -17.10
N GLU A 485 -45.61 28.89 -17.79
CA GLU A 485 -47.07 28.71 -17.70
C GLU A 485 -47.54 28.23 -16.32
N LYS A 486 -46.75 27.41 -15.66
CA LYS A 486 -46.99 26.98 -14.26
C LYS A 486 -46.68 28.06 -13.24
N SER A 487 -46.07 29.16 -13.66
CA SER A 487 -45.77 30.26 -12.74
C SER A 487 -47.08 31.02 -12.39
N LYS A 488 -47.10 31.60 -11.21
CA LYS A 488 -48.17 32.53 -10.83
C LYS A 488 -47.91 33.96 -11.32
N VAL A 489 -46.85 34.15 -12.12
CA VAL A 489 -46.38 35.49 -12.55
C VAL A 489 -46.81 35.82 -13.97
N VAL A 490 -46.89 34.81 -14.86
CA VAL A 490 -47.35 34.97 -16.23
C VAL A 490 -48.32 33.84 -16.63
N ASN A 491 -49.19 34.10 -17.59
CA ASN A 491 -50.08 33.13 -18.19
C ASN A 491 -50.14 33.34 -19.71
N ASN A 492 -50.82 32.44 -20.42
CA ASN A 492 -50.94 32.47 -21.88
C ASN A 492 -49.59 32.54 -22.60
N VAL A 493 -48.68 31.64 -22.23
CA VAL A 493 -47.32 31.59 -22.80
C VAL A 493 -47.37 30.96 -24.19
N THR A 494 -46.98 31.73 -25.20
CA THR A 494 -46.97 31.29 -26.60
C THR A 494 -45.66 31.64 -27.29
N VAL A 495 -45.20 30.75 -28.18
CA VAL A 495 -44.05 31.04 -29.04
C VAL A 495 -44.51 31.74 -30.30
N VAL A 496 -44.02 32.93 -30.52
CA VAL A 496 -44.33 33.75 -31.70
C VAL A 496 -43.43 33.41 -32.88
N SER A 497 -42.14 33.19 -32.58
CA SER A 497 -41.16 32.78 -33.60
C SER A 497 -40.07 31.94 -32.99
N LYS A 498 -39.54 30.97 -33.75
CA LYS A 498 -38.32 30.25 -33.47
C LYS A 498 -37.50 30.11 -34.75
N ASP A 499 -36.21 30.34 -34.67
CA ASP A 499 -35.31 30.28 -35.83
C ASP A 499 -33.93 29.72 -35.35
N VAL A 500 -33.41 28.77 -36.10
CA VAL A 500 -32.12 28.16 -35.77
C VAL A 500 -31.04 28.79 -36.64
N LYS A 501 -30.01 29.36 -36.01
CA LYS A 501 -28.90 30.05 -36.66
C LYS A 501 -27.56 29.48 -36.17
N ASP A 502 -26.57 29.51 -37.04
CA ASP A 502 -25.21 29.22 -36.63
C ASP A 502 -24.55 30.49 -36.04
N MET A 503 -24.17 30.41 -34.78
CA MET A 503 -23.51 31.50 -34.06
C MET A 503 -22.04 31.14 -33.83
N LYS A 504 -21.17 31.51 -34.77
CA LYS A 504 -19.71 31.25 -34.72
C LYS A 504 -19.35 29.77 -34.60
N GLY A 505 -19.98 28.89 -35.39
CA GLY A 505 -19.74 27.46 -35.40
C GLY A 505 -20.45 26.68 -34.29
N ARG A 506 -21.42 27.31 -33.61
CA ARG A 506 -22.32 26.64 -32.66
C ARG A 506 -23.76 26.87 -33.05
N PRO A 507 -24.57 25.81 -33.21
CA PRO A 507 -25.98 25.97 -33.47
C PRO A 507 -26.68 26.61 -32.28
N ALA A 508 -27.51 27.62 -32.54
CA ALA A 508 -28.32 28.32 -31.55
C ALA A 508 -29.73 28.54 -32.07
N MET A 509 -30.72 28.33 -31.25
CA MET A 509 -32.13 28.62 -31.53
C MET A 509 -32.48 29.99 -30.92
N GLU A 510 -32.81 30.96 -31.78
CA GLU A 510 -33.40 32.22 -31.34
C GLU A 510 -34.91 32.05 -31.29
N PHE A 511 -35.54 32.46 -30.20
CA PHE A 511 -36.98 32.36 -30.03
C PHE A 511 -37.54 33.62 -29.38
N LEU A 512 -38.83 33.87 -29.69
CA LEU A 512 -39.63 34.92 -29.09
C LEU A 512 -40.88 34.30 -28.46
N ILE A 513 -40.99 34.44 -27.15
CA ILE A 513 -42.17 34.04 -26.37
C ILE A 513 -42.96 35.31 -26.02
N THR A 514 -44.29 35.23 -26.15
CA THR A 514 -45.21 36.20 -25.57
C THR A 514 -46.03 35.54 -24.46
N ALA A 515 -46.30 36.32 -23.45
CA ALA A 515 -47.12 35.92 -22.30
C ALA A 515 -47.84 37.13 -21.71
N LYS A 516 -48.85 36.91 -20.89
CA LYS A 516 -49.52 37.97 -20.14
C LYS A 516 -49.08 37.91 -18.67
N SER A 517 -48.68 39.04 -18.11
CA SER A 517 -48.40 39.13 -16.70
C SER A 517 -49.68 39.03 -15.87
N VAL A 518 -49.62 38.28 -14.80
CA VAL A 518 -50.73 38.20 -13.83
C VAL A 518 -50.57 39.36 -12.83
N PRO A 519 -51.60 40.18 -12.64
CA PRO A 519 -51.55 41.23 -11.61
C PRO A 519 -51.34 40.58 -10.23
N TYR A 520 -50.26 41.00 -9.55
CA TYR A 520 -50.04 40.55 -8.20
C TYR A 520 -50.80 41.47 -7.23
N GLU A 521 -51.85 40.96 -6.62
CA GLU A 521 -52.45 41.61 -5.46
C GLU A 521 -51.58 41.33 -4.23
N ILE A 522 -51.04 42.39 -3.61
CA ILE A 522 -50.26 42.34 -2.38
C ILE A 522 -51.20 42.10 -1.21
#